data_2fae3931758a522708318042530c96a7
#
_entry.id   2fae3931758a522708318042530c96a7
#
_cell.length_a   1.000
_cell.length_b   1.000
_cell.length_c   1.000
_cell.angle_alpha   90.00
_cell.angle_beta   90.00
_cell.angle_gamma   90.00
#
_symmetry.space_group_name_H-M   'P 1'
#
loop_
_entity.id
_entity.type
_entity.pdbx_description
1 polymer ?
#
loop_
_entity_poly.entity_id
_entity_poly.type
_entity_poly.pdbx_seq_one_letter_code
_entity_poly.pdbx_strand_id
1 'polypeptide(L)'
;MQSLTLQPISSINGTINLPGSKSVSNRALLLAAMAKGTTVLTNLLDSDDIRHMLNALSQLGVSFQLSDDKTRCRVEGINGCLFHQGELEIFLGNAGTAMRPLTAALSLSNNNIILTGEPRMKERPIGHLVDALREGGAHIEYLEQENYPPMRLRGGFMGGEISVDGSVSSQFLTALLMAAPLAQQDTVITIVGDLVSKPYIDITLALMKTFGVDVDNQQYQKFIIKGQQQYQSPGEYLVEGDASSASYFLAAAAIKGGVVRVTGIGRNSLQGDTKFANVLEKMGAIIRWGDDYVECERDTLHGIDMDMNAIPDAAMTIGTVALFAKGETVIRNIYNWRVKETDRLYAMATELRKVGAEVEEGYDFIRIVPPKHLKHADIETYNDHRIAMCFSLVALSDTPVTILDPGCTAKTFPDYFQQLARLS
;
A
#
# COMPACT_ATOMS: atom_id res chain seq x y z
N MET A 1 -27.23 2.05 -3.45
CA MET A 1 -25.88 1.66 -3.04
C MET A 1 -25.94 0.20 -2.64
N GLN A 2 -25.00 -0.61 -3.12
CA GLN A 2 -24.95 -2.02 -2.76
C GLN A 2 -24.50 -2.14 -1.29
N SER A 3 -25.06 -3.09 -0.54
CA SER A 3 -24.67 -3.33 0.86
C SER A 3 -24.55 -4.80 1.13
N LEU A 4 -23.74 -5.16 2.13
CA LEU A 4 -23.55 -6.52 2.60
C LEU A 4 -23.70 -6.56 4.13
N THR A 5 -24.68 -7.28 4.61
CA THR A 5 -24.85 -7.53 6.04
C THR A 5 -24.17 -8.84 6.42
N LEU A 6 -23.16 -8.76 7.27
CA LEU A 6 -22.49 -9.90 7.86
C LEU A 6 -23.17 -10.29 9.15
N GLN A 7 -23.63 -11.55 9.23
CA GLN A 7 -24.18 -12.10 10.46
C GLN A 7 -23.06 -12.46 11.44
N PRO A 8 -23.36 -12.58 12.75
CA PRO A 8 -22.39 -12.99 13.74
C PRO A 8 -21.66 -14.28 13.35
N ILE A 9 -20.33 -14.23 13.40
CA ILE A 9 -19.45 -15.36 13.11
C ILE A 9 -19.10 -16.06 14.42
N SER A 10 -19.42 -17.36 14.53
CA SER A 10 -19.24 -18.13 15.77
C SER A 10 -17.84 -18.69 15.96
N SER A 11 -17.13 -18.97 14.89
CA SER A 11 -15.77 -19.55 14.90
C SER A 11 -14.99 -19.08 13.70
N ILE A 12 -13.67 -19.14 13.79
CA ILE A 12 -12.75 -18.82 12.70
C ILE A 12 -11.59 -19.81 12.75
N ASN A 13 -11.40 -20.57 11.66
CA ASN A 13 -10.30 -21.53 11.53
C ASN A 13 -9.91 -21.74 10.06
N GLY A 14 -8.67 -22.07 9.82
CA GLY A 14 -8.22 -22.56 8.52
C GLY A 14 -7.02 -21.85 7.97
N THR A 15 -6.80 -22.02 6.67
CA THR A 15 -5.66 -21.47 5.94
C THR A 15 -6.14 -20.56 4.82
N ILE A 16 -5.52 -19.38 4.72
CA ILE A 16 -5.72 -18.43 3.63
C ILE A 16 -4.40 -18.27 2.86
N ASN A 17 -4.47 -18.44 1.56
CA ASN A 17 -3.41 -18.05 0.65
C ASN A 17 -3.62 -16.58 0.29
N LEU A 18 -2.69 -15.73 0.68
CA LEU A 18 -2.82 -14.29 0.45
C LEU A 18 -2.70 -13.96 -1.04
N PRO A 19 -3.50 -13.00 -1.54
CA PRO A 19 -3.25 -12.41 -2.85
C PRO A 19 -1.88 -11.72 -2.86
N GLY A 20 -1.31 -11.51 -4.04
CA GLY A 20 -0.04 -10.80 -4.18
C GLY A 20 -0.08 -9.39 -3.56
N SER A 21 1.04 -8.94 -3.05
CA SER A 21 1.18 -7.61 -2.48
C SER A 21 0.97 -6.52 -3.53
N LYS A 22 0.08 -5.58 -3.28
CA LYS A 22 -0.12 -4.40 -4.13
C LYS A 22 1.16 -3.58 -4.28
N SER A 23 1.80 -3.28 -3.17
CA SER A 23 3.01 -2.45 -3.14
C SER A 23 4.17 -3.09 -3.90
N VAL A 24 4.35 -4.40 -3.77
CA VAL A 24 5.38 -5.15 -4.50
C VAL A 24 5.00 -5.29 -5.97
N SER A 25 3.75 -5.63 -6.28
CA SER A 25 3.27 -5.80 -7.66
C SER A 25 3.47 -4.56 -8.52
N ASN A 26 3.06 -3.39 -8.05
CA ASN A 26 3.21 -2.14 -8.82
C ASN A 26 4.68 -1.75 -9.03
N ARG A 27 5.53 -1.93 -8.01
CA ARG A 27 6.97 -1.70 -8.14
C ARG A 27 7.61 -2.66 -9.14
N ALA A 28 7.31 -3.94 -9.02
CA ALA A 28 7.87 -4.98 -9.89
C ALA A 28 7.44 -4.78 -11.35
N LEU A 29 6.19 -4.42 -11.61
CA LEU A 29 5.70 -4.10 -12.97
C LEU A 29 6.47 -2.94 -13.59
N LEU A 30 6.68 -1.85 -12.87
CA LEU A 30 7.39 -0.69 -13.39
C LEU A 30 8.86 -1.01 -13.65
N LEU A 31 9.55 -1.68 -12.73
CA LEU A 31 10.95 -2.09 -12.93
C LEU A 31 11.07 -3.07 -14.10
N ALA A 32 10.18 -4.06 -14.20
CA ALA A 32 10.16 -5.00 -15.31
C ALA A 32 9.95 -4.30 -16.67
N ALA A 33 9.08 -3.28 -16.71
CA ALA A 33 8.82 -2.49 -17.91
C ALA A 33 10.07 -1.75 -18.39
N MET A 34 10.86 -1.19 -17.47
CA MET A 34 12.07 -0.42 -17.79
C MET A 34 13.32 -1.30 -17.95
N ALA A 35 13.28 -2.55 -17.49
CA ALA A 35 14.45 -3.43 -17.49
C ALA A 35 14.85 -3.91 -18.89
N LYS A 36 16.10 -4.35 -19.00
CA LYS A 36 16.58 -5.15 -20.12
C LYS A 36 16.15 -6.60 -19.90
N GLY A 37 15.53 -7.18 -20.92
CA GLY A 37 15.08 -8.58 -20.89
C GLY A 37 13.63 -8.75 -20.51
N THR A 38 13.19 -9.99 -20.48
CA THR A 38 11.84 -10.40 -20.14
C THR A 38 11.77 -10.82 -18.69
N THR A 39 10.79 -10.31 -17.97
CA THR A 39 10.51 -10.69 -16.58
C THR A 39 9.17 -11.39 -16.48
N VAL A 40 9.14 -12.53 -15.82
CA VAL A 40 7.90 -13.23 -15.46
C VAL A 40 7.61 -12.97 -14.00
N LEU A 41 6.54 -12.23 -13.74
CA LEU A 41 6.04 -11.98 -12.38
C LEU A 41 5.00 -13.04 -12.04
N THR A 42 5.19 -13.74 -10.93
CA THR A 42 4.26 -14.75 -10.41
C THR A 42 3.60 -14.26 -9.14
N ASN A 43 2.41 -14.74 -8.82
CA ASN A 43 1.55 -14.27 -7.75
C ASN A 43 1.28 -12.76 -7.84
N LEU A 44 1.15 -12.22 -9.04
CA LEU A 44 0.78 -10.82 -9.24
C LEU A 44 -0.64 -10.58 -8.71
N LEU A 45 -0.86 -9.44 -8.10
CA LEU A 45 -2.19 -9.06 -7.62
C LEU A 45 -3.12 -8.72 -8.81
N ASP A 46 -4.28 -9.37 -8.89
CA ASP A 46 -5.38 -8.90 -9.75
C ASP A 46 -6.28 -7.94 -8.96
N SER A 47 -6.09 -6.66 -9.18
CA SER A 47 -6.84 -5.59 -8.51
C SER A 47 -6.96 -4.35 -9.37
N ASP A 48 -7.80 -3.42 -8.96
CA ASP A 48 -7.99 -2.16 -9.66
C ASP A 48 -6.70 -1.35 -9.77
N ASP A 49 -5.93 -1.25 -8.69
CA ASP A 49 -4.65 -0.51 -8.69
C ASP A 49 -3.65 -1.10 -9.69
N ILE A 50 -3.57 -2.43 -9.77
CA ILE A 50 -2.68 -3.11 -10.71
C ILE A 50 -3.16 -2.96 -12.15
N ARG A 51 -4.48 -3.01 -12.38
CA ARG A 51 -5.05 -2.77 -13.72
C ARG A 51 -4.75 -1.36 -14.23
N HIS A 52 -4.78 -0.35 -13.35
CA HIS A 52 -4.38 1.01 -13.72
C HIS A 52 -2.90 1.09 -14.15
N MET A 53 -1.99 0.41 -13.44
CA MET A 53 -0.59 0.33 -13.85
C MET A 53 -0.43 -0.39 -15.19
N LEU A 54 -1.06 -1.54 -15.37
CA LEU A 54 -1.01 -2.31 -16.62
C LEU A 54 -1.55 -1.52 -17.81
N ASN A 55 -2.66 -0.81 -17.63
CA ASN A 55 -3.23 0.05 -18.66
C ASN A 55 -2.27 1.19 -19.03
N ALA A 56 -1.64 1.82 -18.04
CA ALA A 56 -0.64 2.85 -18.28
C ALA A 56 0.55 2.32 -19.06
N LEU A 57 1.11 1.18 -18.66
CA LEU A 57 2.23 0.54 -19.35
C LEU A 57 1.86 0.17 -20.78
N SER A 58 0.66 -0.35 -21.03
CA SER A 58 0.15 -0.66 -22.37
C SER A 58 0.08 0.60 -23.23
N GLN A 59 -0.46 1.70 -22.72
CA GLN A 59 -0.53 3.00 -23.43
C GLN A 59 0.87 3.56 -23.74
N LEU A 60 1.87 3.22 -22.92
CA LEU A 60 3.26 3.61 -23.10
C LEU A 60 4.05 2.64 -24.00
N GLY A 61 3.38 1.67 -24.62
CA GLY A 61 4.00 0.76 -25.57
C GLY A 61 4.74 -0.43 -24.96
N VAL A 62 4.55 -0.69 -23.67
CA VAL A 62 5.12 -1.89 -23.03
C VAL A 62 4.28 -3.11 -23.36
N SER A 63 4.94 -4.15 -23.89
CA SER A 63 4.29 -5.43 -24.19
C SER A 63 4.30 -6.33 -22.98
N PHE A 64 3.15 -6.90 -22.65
CA PHE A 64 3.01 -7.88 -21.58
C PHE A 64 1.90 -8.90 -21.90
N GLN A 65 1.98 -10.06 -21.27
CA GLN A 65 0.99 -11.11 -21.36
C GLN A 65 0.58 -11.57 -19.95
N LEU A 66 -0.73 -11.53 -19.69
CA LEU A 66 -1.33 -12.06 -18.46
C LEU A 66 -1.81 -13.49 -18.68
N SER A 67 -1.67 -14.33 -17.64
CA SER A 67 -2.39 -15.61 -17.55
C SER A 67 -3.91 -15.39 -17.43
N ASP A 68 -4.70 -16.43 -17.66
CA ASP A 68 -6.17 -16.36 -17.59
C ASP A 68 -6.66 -15.93 -16.21
N ASP A 69 -5.99 -16.38 -15.14
CA ASP A 69 -6.26 -16.01 -13.75
C ASP A 69 -5.61 -14.68 -13.34
N LYS A 70 -4.85 -14.03 -14.24
CA LYS A 70 -4.16 -12.74 -14.06
C LYS A 70 -3.12 -12.71 -12.92
N THR A 71 -2.72 -13.87 -12.43
CA THR A 71 -1.70 -13.96 -11.36
C THR A 71 -0.28 -14.08 -11.87
N ARG A 72 -0.11 -14.32 -13.16
CA ARG A 72 1.18 -14.41 -13.84
C ARG A 72 1.23 -13.41 -14.99
N CYS A 73 2.28 -12.59 -15.01
CA CYS A 73 2.49 -11.57 -16.03
C CYS A 73 3.91 -11.68 -16.60
N ARG A 74 4.00 -11.91 -17.91
CA ARG A 74 5.25 -11.85 -18.65
C ARG A 74 5.39 -10.45 -19.23
N VAL A 75 6.38 -9.70 -18.78
CA VAL A 75 6.65 -8.32 -19.22
C VAL A 75 7.90 -8.31 -20.08
N GLU A 76 7.79 -7.73 -21.27
CA GLU A 76 8.95 -7.48 -22.13
C GLU A 76 9.49 -6.09 -21.86
N GLY A 77 10.65 -6.03 -21.19
CA GLY A 77 11.27 -4.77 -20.83
C GLY A 77 11.72 -3.96 -22.04
N ILE A 78 11.53 -2.64 -21.99
CA ILE A 78 11.92 -1.73 -23.07
C ILE A 78 13.39 -1.33 -23.01
N ASN A 79 14.11 -1.72 -21.96
CA ASN A 79 15.52 -1.44 -21.78
C ASN A 79 15.83 0.08 -21.75
N GLY A 80 15.10 0.82 -20.95
CA GLY A 80 15.31 2.26 -20.82
C GLY A 80 14.14 3.02 -20.24
N CYS A 81 14.05 4.29 -20.56
CA CYS A 81 13.02 5.18 -20.04
C CYS A 81 11.71 5.04 -20.80
N LEU A 82 10.60 5.15 -20.10
CA LEU A 82 9.26 5.17 -20.68
C LEU A 82 9.07 6.45 -21.53
N PHE A 83 8.61 6.27 -22.75
CA PHE A 83 8.42 7.37 -23.70
C PHE A 83 7.16 7.15 -24.56
N HIS A 84 6.45 8.24 -24.83
CA HIS A 84 5.35 8.28 -25.79
C HIS A 84 5.49 9.48 -26.70
N GLN A 85 5.34 9.25 -28.00
CA GLN A 85 5.35 10.33 -28.97
C GLN A 85 4.00 11.03 -29.03
N GLY A 86 4.00 12.36 -28.85
CA GLY A 86 2.79 13.18 -28.85
C GLY A 86 2.12 13.24 -27.48
N GLU A 87 0.96 13.87 -27.43
CA GLU A 87 0.19 14.04 -26.20
C GLU A 87 -0.52 12.74 -25.82
N LEU A 88 -0.48 12.39 -24.54
CA LEU A 88 -1.17 11.24 -23.97
C LEU A 88 -1.73 11.59 -22.60
N GLU A 89 -2.99 11.24 -22.36
CA GLU A 89 -3.59 11.30 -21.03
C GLU A 89 -3.72 9.90 -20.45
N ILE A 90 -3.21 9.70 -19.24
CA ILE A 90 -3.26 8.43 -18.50
C ILE A 90 -4.09 8.62 -17.25
N PHE A 91 -5.17 7.85 -17.14
CA PHE A 91 -6.02 7.80 -15.95
C PHE A 91 -5.56 6.69 -15.02
N LEU A 92 -5.26 7.03 -13.76
CA LEU A 92 -4.71 6.11 -12.77
C LEU A 92 -5.67 5.84 -11.58
N GLY A 93 -6.93 6.19 -11.72
CA GLY A 93 -7.92 5.98 -10.66
C GLY A 93 -7.51 6.62 -9.34
N ASN A 94 -7.51 5.84 -8.27
CA ASN A 94 -6.97 6.24 -6.96
C ASN A 94 -5.70 5.43 -6.59
N ALA A 95 -4.95 4.97 -7.59
CA ALA A 95 -3.75 4.14 -7.42
C ALA A 95 -2.51 5.00 -7.13
N GLY A 96 -2.26 5.33 -5.88
CA GLY A 96 -1.08 6.12 -5.46
C GLY A 96 0.25 5.42 -5.76
N THR A 97 0.28 4.09 -5.71
CA THR A 97 1.46 3.27 -6.03
C THR A 97 1.77 3.22 -7.54
N ALA A 98 0.87 3.71 -8.39
CA ALA A 98 1.11 3.93 -9.82
C ALA A 98 1.40 5.41 -10.11
N MET A 99 0.60 6.33 -9.55
CA MET A 99 0.69 7.77 -9.81
C MET A 99 2.09 8.32 -9.49
N ARG A 100 2.61 8.06 -8.29
CA ARG A 100 3.88 8.64 -7.85
C ARG A 100 5.08 8.09 -8.63
N PRO A 101 5.27 6.75 -8.73
CA PRO A 101 6.37 6.19 -9.51
C PRO A 101 6.34 6.58 -10.99
N LEU A 102 5.16 6.61 -11.62
CA LEU A 102 5.03 7.03 -13.02
C LEU A 102 5.34 8.51 -13.20
N THR A 103 5.00 9.37 -12.24
CA THR A 103 5.36 10.80 -12.30
C THR A 103 6.88 10.97 -12.41
N ALA A 104 7.67 10.24 -11.62
CA ALA A 104 9.12 10.29 -11.68
C ALA A 104 9.66 9.62 -12.95
N ALA A 105 9.21 8.42 -13.27
CA ALA A 105 9.69 7.67 -14.44
C ALA A 105 9.42 8.39 -15.76
N LEU A 106 8.25 9.01 -15.91
CA LEU A 106 7.90 9.77 -17.11
C LEU A 106 8.58 11.14 -17.21
N SER A 107 9.19 11.61 -16.13
CA SER A 107 9.99 12.83 -16.11
C SER A 107 11.42 12.63 -16.66
N LEU A 108 11.85 11.40 -16.93
CA LEU A 108 13.15 11.06 -17.48
C LEU A 108 13.27 11.35 -18.99
N SER A 109 12.19 11.29 -19.73
CA SER A 109 12.17 11.47 -21.19
C SER A 109 11.33 12.69 -21.57
N ASN A 110 11.58 13.24 -22.77
CA ASN A 110 10.81 14.36 -23.32
C ASN A 110 9.40 13.94 -23.70
N ASN A 111 8.60 13.66 -22.71
CA ASN A 111 7.19 13.30 -22.86
C ASN A 111 6.29 14.54 -22.95
N ASN A 112 5.05 14.34 -23.33
CA ASN A 112 3.94 15.26 -23.15
C ASN A 112 2.73 14.44 -22.62
N ILE A 113 2.80 14.12 -21.34
CA ILE A 113 1.87 13.18 -20.71
C ILE A 113 1.13 13.87 -19.58
N ILE A 114 -0.21 13.73 -19.59
CA ILE A 114 -1.08 14.14 -18.50
C ILE A 114 -1.36 12.90 -17.63
N LEU A 115 -1.05 13.00 -16.35
CA LEU A 115 -1.47 12.01 -15.34
C LEU A 115 -2.66 12.56 -14.57
N THR A 116 -3.74 11.80 -14.54
CA THR A 116 -4.99 12.14 -13.86
C THR A 116 -5.57 10.93 -13.12
N GLY A 117 -6.62 11.13 -12.35
CA GLY A 117 -7.27 10.07 -11.62
C GLY A 117 -8.68 10.46 -11.16
N GLU A 118 -9.21 9.68 -10.25
CA GLU A 118 -10.49 9.93 -9.59
C GLU A 118 -10.46 11.23 -8.78
N PRO A 119 -11.63 11.79 -8.38
CA PRO A 119 -11.69 13.01 -7.57
C PRO A 119 -10.80 12.95 -6.32
N ARG A 120 -10.76 11.83 -5.61
CA ARG A 120 -9.88 11.68 -4.43
C ARG A 120 -8.39 11.75 -4.79
N MET A 121 -7.96 11.24 -5.94
CA MET A 121 -6.57 11.38 -6.38
C MET A 121 -6.16 12.85 -6.52
N LYS A 122 -7.07 13.69 -6.94
CA LYS A 122 -6.87 15.15 -7.07
C LYS A 122 -6.78 15.87 -5.70
N GLU A 123 -7.09 15.19 -4.62
CA GLU A 123 -6.98 15.67 -3.23
C GLU A 123 -5.78 15.07 -2.49
N ARG A 124 -5.10 14.09 -3.08
CA ARG A 124 -3.93 13.44 -2.50
C ARG A 124 -2.66 14.20 -2.91
N PRO A 125 -1.84 14.66 -1.93
CA PRO A 125 -0.72 15.53 -2.23
C PRO A 125 0.37 14.83 -3.05
N ILE A 126 1.00 15.59 -3.95
CA ILE A 126 2.15 15.15 -4.75
C ILE A 126 3.25 16.22 -4.82
N GLY A 127 3.04 17.37 -4.18
CA GLY A 127 3.90 18.54 -4.29
C GLY A 127 5.33 18.26 -3.90
N HIS A 128 5.59 17.52 -2.84
CA HIS A 128 6.97 17.21 -2.41
C HIS A 128 7.74 16.40 -3.45
N LEU A 129 7.09 15.48 -4.16
CA LEU A 129 7.71 14.75 -5.27
C LEU A 129 8.00 15.69 -6.45
N VAL A 130 7.03 16.51 -6.83
CA VAL A 130 7.17 17.45 -7.96
C VAL A 130 8.28 18.45 -7.68
N ASP A 131 8.36 18.99 -6.47
CA ASP A 131 9.43 19.93 -6.08
C ASP A 131 10.82 19.29 -6.22
N ALA A 132 10.99 18.05 -5.72
CA ALA A 132 12.23 17.30 -5.85
C ALA A 132 12.60 17.01 -7.31
N LEU A 133 11.63 16.62 -8.13
CA LEU A 133 11.85 16.40 -9.57
C LEU A 133 12.24 17.69 -10.29
N ARG A 134 11.63 18.82 -9.93
CA ARG A 134 11.97 20.15 -10.46
C ARG A 134 13.37 20.59 -10.07
N GLU A 135 13.82 20.31 -8.85
CA GLU A 135 15.22 20.53 -8.45
C GLU A 135 16.19 19.79 -9.38
N GLY A 136 15.83 18.59 -9.83
CA GLY A 136 16.58 17.79 -10.79
C GLY A 136 16.36 18.16 -12.26
N GLY A 137 15.63 19.25 -12.56
CA GLY A 137 15.43 19.79 -13.89
C GLY A 137 14.10 19.41 -14.57
N ALA A 138 13.22 18.66 -13.92
CA ALA A 138 11.95 18.27 -14.52
C ALA A 138 11.01 19.44 -14.79
N HIS A 139 10.26 19.35 -15.90
CA HIS A 139 9.22 20.29 -16.28
C HIS A 139 7.86 19.68 -16.03
N ILE A 140 7.19 20.11 -14.96
CA ILE A 140 5.90 19.60 -14.51
C ILE A 140 4.96 20.79 -14.29
N GLU A 141 3.77 20.71 -14.89
CA GLU A 141 2.69 21.70 -14.80
C GLU A 141 1.49 21.12 -14.08
N TYR A 142 1.01 21.80 -13.05
CA TYR A 142 -0.28 21.49 -12.44
C TYR A 142 -1.41 22.04 -13.30
N LEU A 143 -2.40 21.22 -13.63
CA LEU A 143 -3.47 21.60 -14.55
C LEU A 143 -4.71 22.17 -13.83
N GLU A 144 -4.91 21.84 -12.56
CA GLU A 144 -6.05 22.32 -11.75
C GLU A 144 -5.56 23.01 -10.48
N GLN A 145 -5.17 22.24 -9.47
CA GLN A 145 -4.72 22.75 -8.18
C GLN A 145 -3.24 22.50 -7.98
N GLU A 146 -2.51 23.52 -7.52
CA GLU A 146 -1.09 23.38 -7.18
C GLU A 146 -0.87 22.32 -6.09
N ASN A 147 0.18 21.52 -6.24
CA ASN A 147 0.56 20.41 -5.40
C ASN A 147 -0.32 19.14 -5.51
N TYR A 148 -1.26 19.12 -6.46
CA TYR A 148 -2.17 17.99 -6.65
C TYR A 148 -2.31 17.58 -8.12
N PRO A 149 -2.54 16.28 -8.40
CA PRO A 149 -2.97 15.89 -9.75
C PRO A 149 -4.25 16.61 -10.18
N PRO A 150 -4.52 16.79 -11.49
CA PRO A 150 -3.76 16.28 -12.63
C PRO A 150 -2.54 17.14 -12.96
N MET A 151 -1.54 16.50 -13.59
CA MET A 151 -0.29 17.15 -13.96
C MET A 151 0.08 16.81 -15.41
N ARG A 152 0.75 17.76 -16.06
CA ARG A 152 1.41 17.55 -17.33
C ARG A 152 2.93 17.40 -17.13
N LEU A 153 3.45 16.30 -17.63
CA LEU A 153 4.87 15.95 -17.54
C LEU A 153 5.54 16.18 -18.90
N ARG A 154 6.65 16.94 -18.92
CA ARG A 154 7.39 17.25 -20.15
C ARG A 154 8.85 16.79 -20.13
N GLY A 155 9.24 15.95 -19.16
CA GLY A 155 10.60 15.44 -19.03
C GLY A 155 11.54 16.42 -18.34
N GLY A 156 12.84 16.26 -18.60
CA GLY A 156 13.89 17.15 -18.12
C GLY A 156 14.57 16.74 -16.82
N PHE A 157 14.15 15.65 -16.17
CA PHE A 157 14.81 15.17 -14.96
C PHE A 157 16.17 14.57 -15.30
N MET A 158 17.24 15.21 -14.82
CA MET A 158 18.62 14.85 -15.08
C MET A 158 19.32 14.15 -13.91
N GLY A 159 18.75 14.15 -12.72
CA GLY A 159 19.43 13.78 -11.48
C GLY A 159 20.04 15.00 -10.78
N GLY A 160 21.16 14.81 -10.11
CA GLY A 160 21.84 15.86 -9.33
C GLY A 160 21.46 15.83 -7.85
N GLU A 161 21.79 16.91 -7.16
CA GLU A 161 21.43 17.06 -5.73
C GLU A 161 20.00 17.55 -5.60
N ILE A 162 19.17 16.74 -4.95
CA ILE A 162 17.75 17.03 -4.71
C ILE A 162 17.38 16.75 -3.25
N SER A 163 16.30 17.34 -2.80
CA SER A 163 15.73 17.11 -1.47
C SER A 163 14.27 16.72 -1.57
N VAL A 164 13.79 15.93 -0.62
CA VAL A 164 12.38 15.56 -0.51
C VAL A 164 11.95 15.59 0.94
N ASP A 165 10.78 16.16 1.20
CA ASP A 165 10.14 16.06 2.49
C ASP A 165 9.56 14.64 2.67
N GLY A 166 10.09 13.92 3.66
CA GLY A 166 9.71 12.55 3.97
C GLY A 166 8.56 12.40 4.97
N SER A 167 8.01 13.51 5.46
CA SER A 167 7.07 13.52 6.58
C SER A 167 5.61 13.14 6.20
N VAL A 168 5.28 13.14 4.90
CA VAL A 168 3.91 12.93 4.43
C VAL A 168 3.71 11.55 3.83
N SER A 169 4.62 11.10 2.96
CA SER A 169 4.50 9.82 2.26
C SER A 169 5.87 9.27 1.83
N SER A 170 6.10 7.98 2.08
CA SER A 170 7.25 7.25 1.55
C SER A 170 7.19 7.02 0.04
N GLN A 171 6.02 7.19 -0.58
CA GLN A 171 5.85 7.01 -2.03
C GLN A 171 6.61 8.03 -2.86
N PHE A 172 6.85 9.24 -2.32
CA PHE A 172 7.64 10.27 -3.01
C PHE A 172 9.10 9.84 -3.16
N LEU A 173 9.71 9.38 -2.08
CA LEU A 173 11.07 8.86 -2.11
C LEU A 173 11.17 7.59 -2.96
N THR A 174 10.22 6.67 -2.85
CA THR A 174 10.14 5.48 -3.70
C THR A 174 10.17 5.84 -5.19
N ALA A 175 9.38 6.82 -5.60
CA ALA A 175 9.32 7.28 -6.99
C ALA A 175 10.68 7.81 -7.47
N LEU A 176 11.33 8.65 -6.67
CA LEU A 176 12.66 9.20 -6.97
C LEU A 176 13.73 8.11 -7.04
N LEU A 177 13.73 7.17 -6.09
CA LEU A 177 14.70 6.06 -6.05
C LEU A 177 14.60 5.18 -7.29
N MET A 178 13.38 4.84 -7.73
CA MET A 178 13.17 3.96 -8.88
C MET A 178 13.54 4.63 -10.22
N ALA A 179 13.38 5.94 -10.35
CA ALA A 179 13.70 6.69 -11.56
C ALA A 179 15.19 7.07 -11.64
N ALA A 180 15.83 7.41 -10.53
CA ALA A 180 17.17 7.96 -10.47
C ALA A 180 18.27 7.15 -11.17
N PRO A 181 18.27 5.80 -11.16
CA PRO A 181 19.29 5.01 -11.87
C PRO A 181 19.35 5.28 -13.37
N LEU A 182 18.21 5.65 -13.97
CA LEU A 182 18.10 5.92 -15.42
C LEU A 182 18.39 7.38 -15.76
N ALA A 183 18.62 8.24 -14.79
CA ALA A 183 18.93 9.65 -15.00
C ALA A 183 20.35 9.82 -15.61
N GLN A 184 20.59 10.96 -16.25
CA GLN A 184 21.86 11.27 -16.92
C GLN A 184 23.02 11.48 -15.94
N GLN A 185 22.71 11.93 -14.73
CA GLN A 185 23.68 12.26 -13.68
C GLN A 185 23.42 11.38 -12.46
N ASP A 186 24.44 11.25 -11.59
CA ASP A 186 24.26 10.71 -10.25
C ASP A 186 23.23 11.56 -9.50
N THR A 187 22.41 10.91 -8.69
CA THR A 187 21.41 11.58 -7.87
C THR A 187 21.77 11.42 -6.40
N VAL A 188 21.75 12.53 -5.68
CA VAL A 188 21.86 12.56 -4.22
C VAL A 188 20.54 13.08 -3.67
N ILE A 189 19.81 12.22 -2.94
CA ILE A 189 18.53 12.59 -2.34
C ILE A 189 18.74 12.83 -0.85
N THR A 190 18.51 14.06 -0.41
CA THR A 190 18.51 14.43 1.01
C THR A 190 17.08 14.44 1.54
N ILE A 191 16.85 13.74 2.65
CA ILE A 191 15.54 13.71 3.32
C ILE A 191 15.43 14.91 4.24
N VAL A 192 14.38 15.70 4.04
CA VAL A 192 14.01 16.80 4.93
C VAL A 192 12.96 16.28 5.92
N GLY A 193 13.17 16.55 7.22
CA GLY A 193 12.30 16.04 8.26
C GLY A 193 12.46 14.54 8.50
N ASP A 194 11.48 13.96 9.18
CA ASP A 194 11.45 12.53 9.50
C ASP A 194 10.81 11.73 8.36
N LEU A 195 11.49 10.68 7.91
CA LEU A 195 10.94 9.79 6.91
C LEU A 195 9.90 8.87 7.54
N VAL A 196 8.66 8.97 7.06
CA VAL A 196 7.56 8.09 7.47
C VAL A 196 7.59 6.76 6.71
N SER A 197 7.05 5.72 7.32
CA SER A 197 6.81 4.41 6.67
C SER A 197 8.09 3.82 6.02
N LYS A 198 9.20 3.88 6.72
CA LYS A 198 10.53 3.37 6.28
C LYS A 198 10.50 1.96 5.68
N PRO A 199 9.72 0.98 6.19
CA PRO A 199 9.69 -0.36 5.62
C PRO A 199 9.29 -0.41 4.12
N TYR A 200 8.51 0.56 3.64
CA TYR A 200 8.18 0.64 2.21
C TYR A 200 9.40 1.07 1.36
N ILE A 201 10.33 1.82 1.94
CA ILE A 201 11.60 2.13 1.29
C ILE A 201 12.47 0.88 1.20
N ASP A 202 12.48 0.04 2.23
CA ASP A 202 13.21 -1.23 2.23
C ASP A 202 12.68 -2.18 1.13
N ILE A 203 11.37 -2.24 0.90
CA ILE A 203 10.76 -2.96 -0.24
C ILE A 203 11.32 -2.42 -1.55
N THR A 204 11.34 -1.11 -1.72
CA THR A 204 11.82 -0.45 -2.94
C THR A 204 13.30 -0.79 -3.19
N LEU A 205 14.15 -0.64 -2.19
CA LEU A 205 15.60 -0.93 -2.30
C LEU A 205 15.87 -2.40 -2.60
N ALA A 206 15.13 -3.32 -1.97
CA ALA A 206 15.26 -4.75 -2.21
C ALA A 206 14.86 -5.13 -3.65
N LEU A 207 13.78 -4.55 -4.16
CA LEU A 207 13.36 -4.76 -5.55
C LEU A 207 14.36 -4.16 -6.55
N MET A 208 14.84 -2.95 -6.33
CA MET A 208 15.87 -2.35 -7.16
C MET A 208 17.12 -3.23 -7.23
N LYS A 209 17.55 -3.79 -6.09
CA LYS A 209 18.67 -4.72 -6.03
C LYS A 209 18.41 -5.99 -6.82
N THR A 210 17.20 -6.55 -6.73
CA THR A 210 16.80 -7.72 -7.54
C THR A 210 16.87 -7.43 -9.04
N PHE A 211 16.59 -6.20 -9.45
CA PHE A 211 16.73 -5.73 -10.82
C PHE A 211 18.11 -5.12 -11.15
N GLY A 212 19.12 -5.42 -10.33
CA GLY A 212 20.53 -5.12 -10.61
C GLY A 212 21.02 -3.74 -10.23
N VAL A 213 20.30 -2.98 -9.42
CA VAL A 213 20.68 -1.63 -8.99
C VAL A 213 20.85 -1.56 -7.48
N ASP A 214 22.04 -1.18 -7.03
CA ASP A 214 22.32 -0.88 -5.63
C ASP A 214 22.19 0.61 -5.34
N VAL A 215 21.73 0.94 -4.15
CA VAL A 215 21.58 2.30 -3.64
C VAL A 215 22.34 2.41 -2.32
N ASP A 216 23.15 3.48 -2.17
CA ASP A 216 23.78 3.80 -0.90
C ASP A 216 22.77 4.53 -0.01
N ASN A 217 22.26 3.82 0.99
CA ASN A 217 21.32 4.34 2.00
C ASN A 217 22.09 4.76 3.25
N GLN A 218 22.22 6.06 3.46
CA GLN A 218 22.84 6.64 4.63
C GLN A 218 21.81 6.93 5.72
N GLN A 219 21.43 5.89 6.47
CA GLN A 219 20.54 5.94 7.63
C GLN A 219 19.17 6.61 7.35
N TYR A 220 18.61 6.41 6.16
CA TYR A 220 17.36 7.02 5.68
C TYR A 220 17.36 8.56 5.68
N GLN A 221 18.54 9.18 5.80
CA GLN A 221 18.67 10.64 5.73
C GLN A 221 19.19 11.11 4.39
N LYS A 222 19.98 10.27 3.72
CA LYS A 222 20.57 10.55 2.43
C LYS A 222 20.69 9.28 1.61
N PHE A 223 20.36 9.38 0.32
CA PHE A 223 20.46 8.27 -0.63
C PHE A 223 21.32 8.72 -1.81
N ILE A 224 22.28 7.89 -2.19
CA ILE A 224 23.16 8.14 -3.33
C ILE A 224 22.92 7.08 -4.39
N ILE A 225 22.54 7.50 -5.59
CA ILE A 225 22.22 6.64 -6.72
C ILE A 225 23.08 7.03 -7.92
N LYS A 226 23.84 6.09 -8.46
CA LYS A 226 24.54 6.28 -9.72
C LYS A 226 23.58 6.45 -10.88
N GLY A 227 23.82 7.43 -11.73
CA GLY A 227 23.09 7.63 -12.97
C GLY A 227 23.57 6.71 -14.09
N GLN A 228 22.92 6.81 -15.26
CA GLN A 228 23.26 6.08 -16.47
C GLN A 228 23.30 4.55 -16.27
N GLN A 229 22.53 4.05 -15.33
CA GLN A 229 22.37 2.63 -15.08
C GLN A 229 21.23 2.05 -15.90
N GLN A 230 21.14 0.75 -15.91
CA GLN A 230 20.13 -0.04 -16.61
C GLN A 230 19.62 -1.12 -15.67
N TYR A 231 18.30 -1.17 -15.50
CA TYR A 231 17.69 -2.31 -14.81
C TYR A 231 17.86 -3.58 -15.61
N GLN A 232 18.09 -4.69 -14.94
CA GLN A 232 18.24 -6.02 -15.51
C GLN A 232 17.11 -6.92 -15.01
N SER A 233 16.44 -7.60 -15.92
CA SER A 233 15.46 -8.59 -15.54
C SER A 233 16.10 -9.71 -14.71
N PRO A 234 15.48 -10.11 -13.59
CA PRO A 234 15.91 -11.29 -12.84
C PRO A 234 15.45 -12.63 -13.48
N GLY A 235 14.75 -12.56 -14.61
CA GLY A 235 14.09 -13.70 -15.26
C GLY A 235 12.71 -13.97 -14.69
N GLU A 236 12.62 -14.52 -13.51
CA GLU A 236 11.36 -14.75 -12.78
C GLU A 236 11.41 -14.07 -11.41
N TYR A 237 10.29 -13.50 -10.99
CA TYR A 237 10.15 -12.88 -9.68
C TYR A 237 8.82 -13.28 -9.06
N LEU A 238 8.87 -13.87 -7.85
CA LEU A 238 7.70 -14.22 -7.06
C LEU A 238 7.29 -13.03 -6.19
N VAL A 239 6.10 -12.49 -6.45
CA VAL A 239 5.50 -11.45 -5.61
C VAL A 239 5.02 -12.07 -4.30
N GLU A 240 5.51 -11.57 -3.17
CA GLU A 240 5.03 -12.01 -1.85
C GLU A 240 3.52 -11.79 -1.70
N GLY A 241 2.88 -12.57 -0.83
CA GLY A 241 1.51 -12.30 -0.38
C GLY A 241 1.40 -10.94 0.29
N ASP A 242 0.23 -10.31 0.22
CA ASP A 242 0.00 -8.98 0.79
C ASP A 242 -0.07 -9.04 2.32
N ALA A 243 0.95 -8.51 2.99
CA ALA A 243 1.04 -8.51 4.45
C ALA A 243 0.00 -7.61 5.12
N SER A 244 -0.44 -6.55 4.45
CA SER A 244 -1.55 -5.72 4.96
C SER A 244 -2.86 -6.52 4.94
N SER A 245 -3.10 -7.29 3.89
CA SER A 245 -4.27 -8.19 3.78
C SER A 245 -4.25 -9.32 4.81
N ALA A 246 -3.07 -9.81 5.18
CA ALA A 246 -2.91 -10.79 6.24
C ALA A 246 -3.50 -10.32 7.58
N SER A 247 -3.45 -9.00 7.83
CA SER A 247 -3.86 -8.42 9.11
C SER A 247 -5.30 -8.73 9.47
N TYR A 248 -6.21 -8.77 8.50
CA TYR A 248 -7.64 -9.04 8.76
C TYR A 248 -7.87 -10.46 9.26
N PHE A 249 -7.20 -11.44 8.68
CA PHE A 249 -7.35 -12.85 9.04
C PHE A 249 -6.62 -13.20 10.33
N LEU A 250 -5.43 -12.65 10.56
CA LEU A 250 -4.73 -12.80 11.84
C LEU A 250 -5.52 -12.14 12.97
N ALA A 251 -6.08 -10.96 12.74
CA ALA A 251 -6.96 -10.29 13.70
C ALA A 251 -8.22 -11.11 13.97
N ALA A 252 -8.83 -11.71 12.96
CA ALA A 252 -10.01 -12.53 13.13
C ALA A 252 -9.75 -13.73 14.07
N ALA A 253 -8.61 -14.40 13.90
CA ALA A 253 -8.19 -15.47 14.81
C ALA A 253 -7.94 -14.96 16.24
N ALA A 254 -7.26 -13.83 16.39
CA ALA A 254 -7.00 -13.23 17.70
C ALA A 254 -8.29 -12.84 18.44
N ILE A 255 -9.32 -12.42 17.72
CA ILE A 255 -10.60 -11.97 18.28
C ILE A 255 -11.50 -13.16 18.64
N LYS A 256 -11.75 -14.08 17.69
CA LYS A 256 -12.81 -15.09 17.87
C LYS A 256 -12.29 -16.46 18.32
N GLY A 257 -11.04 -16.76 18.03
CA GLY A 257 -10.45 -18.06 18.40
C GLY A 257 -10.41 -19.05 17.24
N GLY A 258 -9.82 -20.20 17.49
CA GLY A 258 -9.32 -21.10 16.49
C GLY A 258 -7.92 -20.72 16.01
N VAL A 259 -7.41 -21.43 15.03
CA VAL A 259 -6.11 -21.17 14.44
C VAL A 259 -6.30 -20.75 12.98
N VAL A 260 -5.79 -19.57 12.62
CA VAL A 260 -5.71 -19.15 11.22
C VAL A 260 -4.26 -19.07 10.80
N ARG A 261 -3.96 -19.73 9.68
CA ARG A 261 -2.69 -19.65 8.98
C ARG A 261 -2.86 -18.81 7.73
N VAL A 262 -2.01 -17.80 7.57
CA VAL A 262 -1.88 -17.04 6.31
C VAL A 262 -0.57 -17.46 5.63
N THR A 263 -0.63 -17.75 4.33
CA THR A 263 0.53 -18.16 3.52
C THR A 263 0.90 -17.09 2.50
N GLY A 264 2.16 -17.12 2.05
CA GLY A 264 2.71 -16.15 1.10
C GLY A 264 3.52 -15.03 1.76
N ILE A 265 3.56 -15.00 3.09
CA ILE A 265 4.45 -14.20 3.92
C ILE A 265 5.01 -15.07 5.03
N GLY A 266 6.13 -14.69 5.60
CA GLY A 266 6.76 -15.45 6.68
C GLY A 266 7.87 -14.68 7.35
N ARG A 267 8.71 -15.42 8.04
CA ARG A 267 9.80 -14.89 8.88
C ARG A 267 10.74 -13.93 8.15
N ASN A 268 10.99 -14.17 6.87
CA ASN A 268 11.93 -13.42 6.03
C ASN A 268 11.25 -12.51 5.01
N SER A 269 9.99 -12.17 5.21
CA SER A 269 9.24 -11.30 4.31
C SER A 269 9.88 -9.90 4.22
N LEU A 270 9.88 -9.33 3.03
CA LEU A 270 10.35 -7.96 2.78
C LEU A 270 9.38 -6.90 3.32
N GLN A 271 8.12 -7.26 3.52
CA GLN A 271 7.08 -6.30 3.88
C GLN A 271 7.08 -5.99 5.38
N GLY A 272 7.16 -4.72 5.73
CA GLY A 272 7.11 -4.27 7.12
C GLY A 272 5.79 -4.59 7.82
N ASP A 273 4.68 -4.68 7.07
CA ASP A 273 3.35 -4.96 7.62
C ASP A 273 3.22 -6.37 8.22
N THR A 274 4.17 -7.27 7.98
CA THR A 274 4.27 -8.54 8.71
C THR A 274 4.43 -8.33 10.22
N LYS A 275 4.98 -7.19 10.64
CA LYS A 275 5.09 -6.79 12.06
C LYS A 275 3.73 -6.56 12.73
N PHE A 276 2.63 -6.51 11.98
CA PHE A 276 1.29 -6.55 12.55
C PHE A 276 1.11 -7.77 13.48
N ALA A 277 1.63 -8.92 13.10
CA ALA A 277 1.60 -10.12 13.94
C ALA A 277 2.30 -9.89 15.30
N ASN A 278 3.42 -9.17 15.32
CA ASN A 278 4.10 -8.83 16.58
C ASN A 278 3.28 -7.87 17.46
N VAL A 279 2.49 -6.98 16.85
CA VAL A 279 1.56 -6.12 17.61
C VAL A 279 0.46 -6.96 18.24
N LEU A 280 -0.14 -7.91 17.50
CA LEU A 280 -1.12 -8.84 18.06
C LEU A 280 -0.54 -9.68 19.21
N GLU A 281 0.71 -10.14 19.07
CA GLU A 281 1.39 -10.88 20.13
C GLU A 281 1.58 -10.02 21.39
N LYS A 282 1.98 -8.76 21.25
CA LYS A 282 2.05 -7.80 22.36
C LYS A 282 0.69 -7.52 23.01
N MET A 283 -0.39 -7.59 22.24
CA MET A 283 -1.75 -7.49 22.76
C MET A 283 -2.23 -8.77 23.45
N GLY A 284 -1.54 -9.89 23.29
CA GLY A 284 -1.82 -11.15 23.98
C GLY A 284 -2.13 -12.34 23.07
N ALA A 285 -2.25 -12.17 21.76
CA ALA A 285 -2.47 -13.30 20.84
C ALA A 285 -1.24 -14.21 20.76
N ILE A 286 -1.45 -15.46 20.39
CA ILE A 286 -0.37 -16.44 20.17
C ILE A 286 -0.01 -16.42 18.68
N ILE A 287 1.24 -16.13 18.37
CA ILE A 287 1.76 -16.05 17.01
C ILE A 287 2.86 -17.11 16.79
N ARG A 288 2.77 -17.81 15.65
CA ARG A 288 3.77 -18.76 15.19
C ARG A 288 4.23 -18.40 13.79
N TRP A 289 5.56 -18.39 13.59
CA TRP A 289 6.19 -18.02 12.34
C TRP A 289 6.78 -19.22 11.61
N GLY A 290 6.46 -19.37 10.34
CA GLY A 290 7.16 -20.23 9.39
C GLY A 290 7.97 -19.42 8.38
N ASP A 291 8.56 -20.12 7.41
CA ASP A 291 9.31 -19.46 6.33
C ASP A 291 8.39 -18.77 5.32
N ASP A 292 7.21 -19.35 5.07
CA ASP A 292 6.21 -18.88 4.10
C ASP A 292 4.79 -18.71 4.69
N TYR A 293 4.67 -18.75 6.03
CA TYR A 293 3.39 -18.57 6.71
C TYR A 293 3.52 -17.88 8.06
N VAL A 294 2.40 -17.33 8.52
CA VAL A 294 2.18 -16.85 9.88
C VAL A 294 0.88 -17.45 10.40
N GLU A 295 0.89 -17.96 11.63
CA GLU A 295 -0.32 -18.43 12.32
C GLU A 295 -0.64 -17.52 13.50
N CYS A 296 -1.93 -17.31 13.71
CA CYS A 296 -2.47 -16.66 14.89
C CYS A 296 -3.51 -17.54 15.56
N GLU A 297 -3.45 -17.57 16.88
CA GLU A 297 -4.39 -18.25 17.77
C GLU A 297 -4.83 -17.28 18.87
N ARG A 298 -6.09 -17.40 19.28
CA ARG A 298 -6.67 -16.54 20.30
C ARG A 298 -6.07 -16.80 21.69
N ASP A 299 -5.79 -15.70 22.39
CA ASP A 299 -5.71 -15.62 23.84
C ASP A 299 -6.34 -14.31 24.31
N THR A 300 -6.22 -13.97 25.59
CA THR A 300 -6.80 -12.73 26.11
C THR A 300 -6.13 -11.51 25.52
N LEU A 301 -6.92 -10.69 24.80
CA LEU A 301 -6.44 -9.45 24.21
C LEU A 301 -6.51 -8.29 25.21
N HIS A 302 -5.42 -7.52 25.28
CA HIS A 302 -5.29 -6.29 26.04
C HIS A 302 -5.04 -5.12 25.11
N GLY A 303 -5.51 -3.93 25.49
CA GLY A 303 -5.19 -2.69 24.79
C GLY A 303 -3.70 -2.40 24.79
N ILE A 304 -3.26 -1.60 23.83
CA ILE A 304 -1.86 -1.22 23.63
C ILE A 304 -1.76 0.27 23.32
N ASP A 305 -0.69 0.91 23.73
CA ASP A 305 -0.31 2.27 23.32
C ASP A 305 1.00 2.19 22.55
N MET A 306 0.95 2.46 21.24
CA MET A 306 2.09 2.19 20.37
C MET A 306 2.15 3.13 19.16
N ASP A 307 3.38 3.54 18.83
CA ASP A 307 3.69 4.15 17.53
C ASP A 307 3.60 3.07 16.44
N MET A 308 2.75 3.30 15.44
CA MET A 308 2.52 2.37 14.33
C MET A 308 2.85 3.01 12.97
N ASN A 309 3.72 4.02 12.95
CA ASN A 309 4.16 4.65 11.72
C ASN A 309 4.80 3.67 10.72
N ALA A 310 5.46 2.63 11.21
CA ALA A 310 6.09 1.62 10.37
C ALA A 310 5.10 0.67 9.67
N ILE A 311 3.87 0.57 10.15
CA ILE A 311 2.81 -0.31 9.61
C ILE A 311 1.49 0.44 9.40
N PRO A 312 1.47 1.58 8.69
CA PRO A 312 0.33 2.49 8.71
C PRO A 312 -0.94 1.86 8.16
N ASP A 313 -0.85 1.02 7.16
CA ASP A 313 -2.00 0.36 6.55
C ASP A 313 -2.55 -0.77 7.44
N ALA A 314 -1.69 -1.64 7.97
CA ALA A 314 -2.09 -2.71 8.87
C ALA A 314 -2.56 -2.18 10.24
N ALA A 315 -2.06 -1.04 10.68
CA ALA A 315 -2.47 -0.40 11.93
C ALA A 315 -3.97 -0.09 12.00
N MET A 316 -4.64 0.11 10.85
CA MET A 316 -6.09 0.28 10.81
C MET A 316 -6.83 -0.93 11.38
N THR A 317 -6.32 -2.13 11.11
CA THR A 317 -6.88 -3.38 11.65
C THR A 317 -6.75 -3.44 13.18
N ILE A 318 -5.69 -2.89 13.76
CA ILE A 318 -5.57 -2.75 15.23
C ILE A 318 -6.70 -1.87 15.78
N GLY A 319 -7.16 -0.88 15.04
CA GLY A 319 -8.30 -0.05 15.44
C GLY A 319 -9.58 -0.85 15.69
N THR A 320 -9.85 -1.87 14.88
CA THR A 320 -10.99 -2.77 15.07
C THR A 320 -10.70 -3.89 16.07
N VAL A 321 -9.48 -4.38 16.16
CA VAL A 321 -9.06 -5.31 17.23
C VAL A 321 -9.28 -4.68 18.63
N ALA A 322 -9.06 -3.39 18.74
CA ALA A 322 -9.28 -2.61 19.97
C ALA A 322 -10.71 -2.75 20.54
N LEU A 323 -11.69 -3.00 19.69
CA LEU A 323 -13.10 -3.23 20.11
C LEU A 323 -13.26 -4.49 20.96
N PHE A 324 -12.31 -5.42 20.91
CA PHE A 324 -12.35 -6.73 21.56
C PHE A 324 -11.27 -6.88 22.64
N ALA A 325 -10.44 -5.87 22.85
CA ALA A 325 -9.37 -5.87 23.83
C ALA A 325 -9.85 -5.36 25.19
N LYS A 326 -9.20 -5.80 26.27
CA LYS A 326 -9.40 -5.27 27.61
C LYS A 326 -8.59 -3.98 27.76
N GLY A 327 -9.25 -2.89 28.14
CA GLY A 327 -8.63 -1.56 28.28
C GLY A 327 -8.57 -0.78 26.97
N GLU A 328 -7.97 0.38 27.03
CA GLU A 328 -7.86 1.28 25.88
C GLU A 328 -6.71 0.92 24.95
N THR A 329 -6.86 1.29 23.69
CA THR A 329 -5.81 1.20 22.67
C THR A 329 -5.53 2.59 22.11
N VAL A 330 -4.25 2.95 22.00
CA VAL A 330 -3.81 4.20 21.38
C VAL A 330 -2.86 3.86 20.23
N ILE A 331 -3.21 4.31 19.03
CA ILE A 331 -2.39 4.19 17.82
C ILE A 331 -1.80 5.57 17.55
N ARG A 332 -0.47 5.68 17.56
CA ARG A 332 0.26 6.95 17.46
C ARG A 332 1.04 7.09 16.18
N ASN A 333 1.35 8.34 15.84
CA ASN A 333 2.22 8.72 14.72
C ASN A 333 1.68 8.23 13.36
N ILE A 334 0.37 8.44 13.16
CA ILE A 334 -0.37 8.01 11.97
C ILE A 334 -0.98 9.18 11.20
N TYR A 335 -0.33 10.34 11.18
CA TYR A 335 -0.79 11.50 10.40
C TYR A 335 -1.03 11.15 8.93
N ASN A 336 -0.21 10.27 8.34
CA ASN A 336 -0.34 9.85 6.94
C ASN A 336 -1.69 9.17 6.60
N TRP A 337 -2.45 8.70 7.58
CA TRP A 337 -3.82 8.22 7.37
C TRP A 337 -4.73 9.30 6.76
N ARG A 338 -4.47 10.57 7.07
CA ARG A 338 -5.32 11.67 6.58
C ARG A 338 -5.23 11.91 5.09
N VAL A 339 -4.14 11.50 4.47
CA VAL A 339 -3.81 11.79 3.05
C VAL A 339 -3.78 10.54 2.16
N LYS A 340 -4.36 9.45 2.62
CA LYS A 340 -4.49 8.18 1.90
C LYS A 340 -5.74 8.14 1.01
N GLU A 341 -6.29 6.96 0.78
CA GLU A 341 -7.50 6.73 -0.04
C GLU A 341 -8.70 7.53 0.44
N THR A 342 -8.78 7.79 1.72
CA THR A 342 -9.66 8.75 2.41
C THR A 342 -8.90 9.40 3.55
N ASP A 343 -9.50 10.34 4.30
CA ASP A 343 -9.03 10.67 5.64
C ASP A 343 -9.37 9.49 6.57
N ARG A 344 -8.44 8.55 6.66
CA ARG A 344 -8.62 7.30 7.41
C ARG A 344 -8.75 7.51 8.91
N LEU A 345 -8.16 8.59 9.44
CA LEU A 345 -8.27 8.92 10.86
C LEU A 345 -9.71 9.30 11.19
N TYR A 346 -10.28 10.20 10.40
CA TYR A 346 -11.67 10.61 10.52
C TYR A 346 -12.63 9.43 10.29
N ALA A 347 -12.42 8.64 9.23
CA ALA A 347 -13.26 7.50 8.89
C ALA A 347 -13.25 6.44 10.00
N MET A 348 -12.08 6.03 10.48
CA MET A 348 -11.96 5.07 11.57
C MET A 348 -12.65 5.57 12.84
N ALA A 349 -12.40 6.81 13.25
CA ALA A 349 -13.03 7.39 14.44
C ALA A 349 -14.55 7.43 14.34
N THR A 350 -15.06 7.85 13.17
CA THR A 350 -16.51 7.95 12.91
C THR A 350 -17.18 6.58 12.97
N GLU A 351 -16.61 5.59 12.28
CA GLU A 351 -17.23 4.26 12.19
C GLU A 351 -17.08 3.46 13.50
N LEU A 352 -15.97 3.63 14.23
CA LEU A 352 -15.79 3.05 15.56
C LEU A 352 -16.83 3.57 16.57
N ARG A 353 -17.17 4.85 16.50
CA ARG A 353 -18.23 5.45 17.35
C ARG A 353 -19.61 4.87 17.04
N LYS A 354 -19.91 4.59 15.77
CA LYS A 354 -21.19 3.98 15.36
C LYS A 354 -21.40 2.61 16.01
N VAL A 355 -20.36 1.80 16.15
CA VAL A 355 -20.43 0.48 16.79
C VAL A 355 -20.33 0.53 18.31
N GLY A 356 -20.24 1.72 18.89
CA GLY A 356 -20.37 1.96 20.33
C GLY A 356 -19.07 2.27 21.06
N ALA A 357 -17.94 2.36 20.40
CA ALA A 357 -16.68 2.73 21.04
C ALA A 357 -16.64 4.20 21.44
N GLU A 358 -15.95 4.51 22.53
CA GLU A 358 -15.50 5.87 22.84
C GLU A 358 -14.19 6.12 22.12
N VAL A 359 -14.11 7.19 21.34
CA VAL A 359 -12.98 7.49 20.48
C VAL A 359 -12.55 8.93 20.61
N GLU A 360 -11.26 9.13 20.87
CA GLU A 360 -10.59 10.43 20.76
C GLU A 360 -9.75 10.42 19.46
N GLU A 361 -10.03 11.37 18.59
CA GLU A 361 -9.32 11.59 17.34
C GLU A 361 -8.39 12.80 17.50
N GLY A 362 -7.07 12.55 17.46
CA GLY A 362 -6.08 13.61 17.50
C GLY A 362 -5.59 14.01 16.10
N TYR A 363 -4.55 14.85 16.06
CA TYR A 363 -3.91 15.24 14.80
C TYR A 363 -3.27 14.06 14.08
N ASP A 364 -2.55 13.21 14.83
CA ASP A 364 -1.78 12.06 14.33
C ASP A 364 -1.96 10.79 15.17
N PHE A 365 -3.01 10.71 15.97
CA PHE A 365 -3.31 9.56 16.81
C PHE A 365 -4.80 9.30 16.93
N ILE A 366 -5.12 8.08 17.33
CA ILE A 366 -6.47 7.66 17.70
C ILE A 366 -6.41 6.88 19.02
N ARG A 367 -7.29 7.23 19.96
CA ARG A 367 -7.48 6.52 21.22
C ARG A 367 -8.86 5.88 21.21
N ILE A 368 -8.92 4.58 21.50
CA ILE A 368 -10.13 3.76 21.39
C ILE A 368 -10.37 3.08 22.73
N VAL A 369 -11.54 3.32 23.32
CA VAL A 369 -12.05 2.58 24.47
C VAL A 369 -13.17 1.66 24.01
N PRO A 370 -13.04 0.34 24.18
CA PRO A 370 -14.04 -0.61 23.69
C PRO A 370 -15.35 -0.46 24.50
N PRO A 371 -16.52 -0.68 23.85
CA PRO A 371 -17.78 -0.72 24.56
C PRO A 371 -17.93 -2.08 25.28
N LYS A 372 -18.85 -2.15 26.25
CA LYS A 372 -19.22 -3.44 26.86
C LYS A 372 -19.89 -4.39 25.87
N HIS A 373 -20.70 -3.85 24.98
CA HIS A 373 -21.38 -4.55 23.89
C HIS A 373 -21.29 -3.71 22.63
N LEU A 374 -20.95 -4.34 21.52
CA LEU A 374 -20.96 -3.71 20.21
C LEU A 374 -22.41 -3.47 19.76
N LYS A 375 -22.62 -2.45 18.94
CA LYS A 375 -23.90 -2.10 18.35
C LYS A 375 -23.87 -2.38 16.86
N HIS A 376 -24.98 -2.86 16.31
CA HIS A 376 -25.17 -2.91 14.86
C HIS A 376 -25.02 -1.49 14.27
N ALA A 377 -24.33 -1.42 13.16
CA ALA A 377 -24.19 -0.18 12.39
C ALA A 377 -24.08 -0.45 10.90
N ASP A 378 -24.51 0.53 10.12
CA ASP A 378 -24.21 0.61 8.68
C ASP A 378 -22.90 1.37 8.53
N ILE A 379 -21.87 0.64 8.11
CA ILE A 379 -20.51 1.16 7.97
C ILE A 379 -20.37 1.82 6.61
N GLU A 380 -20.12 3.11 6.61
CA GLU A 380 -19.66 3.85 5.43
C GLU A 380 -18.22 3.46 5.13
N THR A 381 -17.93 3.10 3.88
CA THR A 381 -16.60 2.64 3.50
C THR A 381 -15.71 3.72 2.88
N TYR A 382 -16.27 4.89 2.57
CA TYR A 382 -15.50 6.02 2.01
C TYR A 382 -14.73 5.66 0.74
N ASN A 383 -15.23 4.69 -0.03
CA ASN A 383 -14.53 4.09 -1.16
C ASN A 383 -13.11 3.61 -0.78
N ASP A 384 -12.94 3.15 0.45
CA ASP A 384 -11.66 2.63 0.97
C ASP A 384 -11.82 1.17 1.37
N HIS A 385 -11.14 0.31 0.65
CA HIS A 385 -11.13 -1.14 0.84
C HIS A 385 -10.77 -1.55 2.27
N ARG A 386 -9.86 -0.81 2.93
CA ARG A 386 -9.41 -1.15 4.28
C ARG A 386 -10.48 -0.87 5.33
N ILE A 387 -11.28 0.16 5.16
CA ILE A 387 -12.42 0.42 6.04
C ILE A 387 -13.41 -0.76 5.97
N ALA A 388 -13.74 -1.20 4.75
CA ALA A 388 -14.62 -2.34 4.55
C ALA A 388 -14.10 -3.61 5.25
N MET A 389 -12.84 -3.94 5.05
CA MET A 389 -12.22 -5.15 5.59
C MET A 389 -12.00 -5.06 7.11
N CYS A 390 -11.59 -3.91 7.65
CA CYS A 390 -11.47 -3.70 9.09
C CYS A 390 -12.80 -3.88 9.81
N PHE A 391 -13.85 -3.24 9.34
CA PHE A 391 -15.16 -3.29 10.03
C PHE A 391 -15.92 -4.57 9.80
N SER A 392 -15.54 -5.41 8.83
CA SER A 392 -16.07 -6.79 8.74
C SER A 392 -15.81 -7.61 10.00
N LEU A 393 -14.74 -7.26 10.74
CA LEU A 393 -14.35 -7.93 11.98
C LEU A 393 -15.37 -7.70 13.13
N VAL A 394 -16.25 -6.71 13.02
CA VAL A 394 -17.33 -6.50 13.99
C VAL A 394 -18.28 -7.71 14.03
N ALA A 395 -18.44 -8.42 12.91
CA ALA A 395 -19.22 -9.65 12.85
C ALA A 395 -18.66 -10.81 13.71
N LEU A 396 -17.43 -10.68 14.20
CA LEU A 396 -16.84 -11.63 15.16
C LEU A 396 -17.39 -11.44 16.59
N SER A 397 -18.22 -10.44 16.81
CA SER A 397 -19.04 -10.27 18.02
C SER A 397 -20.39 -11.00 17.86
N ASP A 398 -21.26 -10.82 18.84
CA ASP A 398 -22.64 -11.32 18.77
C ASP A 398 -23.58 -10.37 18.01
N THR A 399 -23.02 -9.37 17.34
CA THR A 399 -23.76 -8.30 16.66
C THR A 399 -23.48 -8.35 15.16
N PRO A 400 -24.51 -8.31 14.29
CA PRO A 400 -24.30 -8.17 12.86
C PRO A 400 -23.75 -6.79 12.50
N VAL A 401 -23.13 -6.69 11.35
CA VAL A 401 -22.64 -5.41 10.78
C VAL A 401 -22.98 -5.33 9.31
N THR A 402 -23.38 -4.16 8.85
CA THR A 402 -23.67 -3.90 7.44
C THR A 402 -22.55 -3.05 6.84
N ILE A 403 -21.93 -3.57 5.79
CA ILE A 403 -20.89 -2.85 5.03
C ILE A 403 -21.55 -2.22 3.80
N LEU A 404 -21.48 -0.90 3.70
CA LEU A 404 -21.96 -0.15 2.53
C LEU A 404 -20.86 -0.17 1.46
N ASP A 405 -21.25 -0.34 0.19
CA ASP A 405 -20.33 -0.46 -0.93
C ASP A 405 -19.19 -1.49 -0.71
N PRO A 406 -19.52 -2.77 -0.45
CA PRO A 406 -18.51 -3.79 -0.20
C PRO A 406 -17.60 -4.06 -1.41
N GLY A 407 -18.00 -3.66 -2.61
CA GLY A 407 -17.23 -3.79 -3.85
C GLY A 407 -15.92 -2.98 -3.85
N CYS A 408 -15.76 -2.01 -2.95
CA CYS A 408 -14.52 -1.24 -2.83
C CYS A 408 -13.29 -2.11 -2.45
N THR A 409 -13.49 -3.33 -1.95
CA THR A 409 -12.41 -4.29 -1.70
C THR A 409 -11.68 -4.73 -2.96
N ALA A 410 -12.27 -4.57 -4.14
CA ALA A 410 -11.64 -4.86 -5.43
C ALA A 410 -10.31 -4.13 -5.65
N LYS A 411 -10.06 -3.06 -4.90
CA LYS A 411 -8.79 -2.32 -4.93
C LYS A 411 -7.57 -3.18 -4.56
N THR A 412 -7.72 -4.12 -3.62
CA THR A 412 -6.62 -4.99 -3.18
C THR A 412 -7.00 -6.44 -2.93
N PHE A 413 -8.28 -6.73 -2.71
CA PHE A 413 -8.73 -8.08 -2.37
C PHE A 413 -10.17 -8.32 -2.86
N PRO A 414 -10.38 -8.56 -4.16
CA PRO A 414 -11.72 -8.64 -4.75
C PRO A 414 -12.64 -9.69 -4.12
N ASP A 415 -12.10 -10.85 -3.72
CA ASP A 415 -12.85 -11.98 -3.12
C ASP A 415 -12.75 -12.04 -1.58
N TYR A 416 -12.42 -10.91 -0.93
CA TYR A 416 -12.19 -10.86 0.52
C TYR A 416 -13.34 -11.47 1.35
N PHE A 417 -14.57 -11.07 1.10
CA PHE A 417 -15.72 -11.53 1.88
C PHE A 417 -16.00 -13.03 1.68
N GLN A 418 -15.70 -13.56 0.50
CA GLN A 418 -15.79 -15.00 0.23
C GLN A 418 -14.73 -15.77 1.02
N GLN A 419 -13.51 -15.25 1.07
CA GLN A 419 -12.40 -15.84 1.85
C GLN A 419 -12.70 -15.78 3.35
N LEU A 420 -13.25 -14.69 3.86
CA LEU A 420 -13.67 -14.58 5.26
C LEU A 420 -14.76 -15.61 5.58
N ALA A 421 -15.78 -15.73 4.74
CA ALA A 421 -16.86 -16.71 4.91
C ALA A 421 -16.36 -18.15 4.88
N ARG A 422 -15.29 -18.44 4.14
CA ARG A 422 -14.71 -19.79 4.07
C ARG A 422 -14.02 -20.24 5.35
N LEU A 423 -13.57 -19.30 6.18
CA LEU A 423 -12.93 -19.57 7.48
C LEU A 423 -13.96 -19.65 8.63
N SER A 424 -15.21 -19.23 8.39
CA SER A 424 -16.26 -19.11 9.40
C SER A 424 -16.94 -20.44 9.69
#